data_5760f97817e2db89444c5542fcce7e1d
#
_entry.id   5760f97817e2db89444c5542fcce7e1d
#
_cell.length_a   1.000
_cell.length_b   1.000
_cell.length_c   1.000
_cell.angle_alpha   90.00
_cell.angle_beta   90.00
_cell.angle_gamma   90.00
#
_symmetry.space_group_name_H-M   'P 1'
#
loop_
_entity.id
_entity.type
_entity.pdbx_description
1 polymer ?
#
loop_
_entity_poly.entity_id
_entity_poly.type
_entity_poly.pdbx_seq_one_letter_code
_entity_poly.pdbx_strand_id
1 'polypeptide(L)'
;VDFENQIVKNVHGRIICVDHTIRKLPNNSNLRLEHIKKKVCDADTENSITLETIIESLQNNENLSLKIDIEGWEFPVLKKISDNLLKKLELIVIELHCIGNHGDRGGGDQGPIKDPFIKLQCMEKLSKYHDLIHISPNKIVSSLDLKLGYPFPYVVELTYVKKMIPDRPYNL
;
A
#
# COMPACT_ATOMS: atom_id res chain seq x y z
N VAL A 1 14.76 -5.07 2.40
CA VAL A 1 15.24 -6.15 3.29
C VAL A 1 15.61 -5.62 4.68
N ASP A 2 16.08 -4.38 4.80
CA ASP A 2 16.41 -3.80 6.12
C ASP A 2 15.18 -3.50 6.95
N PHE A 3 14.08 -3.13 6.30
CA PHE A 3 12.77 -2.89 6.93
C PHE A 3 12.22 -4.19 7.52
N GLU A 4 12.19 -5.27 6.76
CA GLU A 4 11.70 -6.57 7.22
C GLU A 4 12.54 -7.12 8.36
N ASN A 5 13.86 -6.94 8.32
CA ASN A 5 14.77 -7.33 9.40
C ASN A 5 14.53 -6.54 10.70
N GLN A 6 14.14 -5.28 10.61
CA GLN A 6 13.78 -4.46 11.77
C GLN A 6 12.42 -4.88 12.34
N ILE A 7 11.44 -5.12 11.46
CA ILE A 7 10.12 -5.60 11.89
C ILE A 7 10.20 -6.94 12.60
N VAL A 8 10.96 -7.90 12.04
CA VAL A 8 11.15 -9.24 12.64
C VAL A 8 11.66 -9.17 14.08
N LYS A 9 12.46 -8.18 14.41
CA LYS A 9 12.99 -7.99 15.78
C LYS A 9 11.93 -7.48 16.77
N ASN A 10 10.97 -6.69 16.28
CA ASN A 10 10.04 -5.92 17.10
C ASN A 10 8.60 -6.42 17.07
N VAL A 11 8.24 -7.25 16.08
CA VAL A 11 6.89 -7.77 15.89
C VAL A 11 6.88 -9.28 16.14
N HIS A 12 5.94 -9.76 16.95
CA HIS A 12 5.82 -11.18 17.28
C HIS A 12 4.96 -11.98 16.28
N GLY A 13 4.32 -11.30 15.33
CA GLY A 13 3.42 -11.90 14.35
C GLY A 13 4.13 -12.56 13.16
N ARG A 14 3.36 -13.25 12.34
CA ARG A 14 3.75 -13.77 11.03
C ARG A 14 3.97 -12.60 10.08
N ILE A 15 4.99 -12.67 9.24
CA ILE A 15 5.32 -11.65 8.24
C ILE A 15 5.29 -12.32 6.87
N ILE A 16 4.51 -11.75 5.95
CA ILE A 16 4.45 -12.22 4.57
C ILE A 16 5.03 -11.12 3.67
N CYS A 17 6.09 -11.45 2.98
CA CYS A 17 6.67 -10.61 1.93
C CYS A 17 6.16 -11.10 0.57
N VAL A 18 5.55 -10.20 -0.19
CA VAL A 18 5.08 -10.51 -1.54
C VAL A 18 5.86 -9.66 -2.52
N ASP A 19 6.73 -10.29 -3.28
CA ASP A 19 7.58 -9.60 -4.25
C ASP A 19 8.02 -10.57 -5.35
N HIS A 20 7.73 -10.23 -6.60
CA HIS A 20 8.10 -11.03 -7.76
C HIS A 20 9.52 -10.77 -8.24
N THR A 21 10.14 -9.67 -7.85
CA THR A 21 11.48 -9.24 -8.29
C THR A 21 12.59 -9.93 -7.50
N ILE A 22 12.33 -10.27 -6.24
CA ILE A 22 13.30 -10.94 -5.39
C ILE A 22 13.34 -12.44 -5.73
N ARG A 23 14.55 -12.97 -5.92
CA ARG A 23 14.73 -14.41 -6.18
C ARG A 23 14.56 -15.25 -4.92
N LYS A 24 15.04 -14.75 -3.79
CA LYS A 24 15.02 -15.41 -2.49
C LYS A 24 15.18 -14.35 -1.41
N LEU A 25 14.43 -14.48 -0.32
CA LEU A 25 14.72 -13.72 0.88
C LEU A 25 16.14 -14.01 1.36
N PRO A 26 16.87 -13.03 1.91
CA PRO A 26 18.15 -13.29 2.56
C PRO A 26 17.97 -14.42 3.55
N ASN A 27 19.04 -15.20 3.76
CA ASN A 27 19.03 -16.35 4.69
C ASN A 27 18.55 -15.92 6.08
N ASN A 28 17.27 -15.99 6.27
CA ASN A 28 16.65 -15.65 7.52
C ASN A 28 16.19 -16.98 8.14
N SER A 29 16.88 -17.38 9.20
CA SER A 29 16.49 -18.51 10.05
C SER A 29 15.16 -18.23 10.79
N ASN A 30 14.52 -17.07 10.51
CA ASN A 30 13.29 -16.72 11.17
C ASN A 30 12.08 -17.36 10.47
N LEU A 31 11.55 -18.40 11.08
CA LEU A 31 10.38 -19.16 10.61
C LEU A 31 9.08 -18.33 10.48
N ARG A 32 9.08 -17.07 10.94
CA ARG A 32 7.93 -16.17 10.85
C ARG A 32 7.87 -15.35 9.55
N LEU A 33 8.94 -15.40 8.74
CA LEU A 33 9.05 -14.65 7.49
C LEU A 33 8.80 -15.59 6.31
N GLU A 34 7.75 -15.35 5.57
CA GLU A 34 7.37 -16.09 4.38
C GLU A 34 7.50 -15.21 3.14
N HIS A 35 7.81 -15.83 2.00
CA HIS A 35 7.92 -15.14 0.72
C HIS A 35 6.97 -15.75 -0.30
N ILE A 36 6.13 -14.89 -0.87
CA ILE A 36 5.29 -15.21 -2.02
C ILE A 36 5.90 -14.50 -3.24
N LYS A 37 6.43 -15.28 -4.18
CA LYS A 37 7.05 -14.75 -5.39
C LYS A 37 6.01 -14.45 -6.45
N LYS A 38 5.17 -13.44 -6.22
CA LYS A 38 4.15 -12.97 -7.15
C LYS A 38 4.08 -11.45 -7.12
N LYS A 39 3.58 -10.85 -8.21
CA LYS A 39 3.24 -9.42 -8.25
C LYS A 39 1.92 -9.20 -7.53
N VAL A 40 1.82 -8.21 -6.65
CA VAL A 40 0.54 -7.79 -6.10
C VAL A 40 -0.21 -6.97 -7.14
N CYS A 41 -1.42 -7.39 -7.49
CA CYS A 41 -2.25 -6.79 -8.53
C CYS A 41 -3.73 -6.80 -8.13
N ASP A 42 -4.57 -6.34 -9.05
CA ASP A 42 -6.03 -6.33 -8.93
C ASP A 42 -6.71 -7.63 -9.39
N ALA A 43 -5.92 -8.62 -9.84
CA ALA A 43 -6.40 -9.94 -10.25
C ALA A 43 -5.39 -11.05 -9.95
N ASP A 44 -5.91 -12.23 -9.61
CA ASP A 44 -5.10 -13.43 -9.45
C ASP A 44 -4.80 -14.06 -10.80
N THR A 45 -3.53 -14.38 -11.02
CA THR A 45 -3.03 -15.13 -12.18
C THR A 45 -1.90 -16.06 -11.74
N GLU A 46 -1.28 -16.73 -12.68
CA GLU A 46 -0.07 -17.52 -12.40
C GLU A 46 1.03 -16.65 -11.75
N ASN A 47 1.22 -15.42 -12.22
CA ASN A 47 2.31 -14.52 -11.82
C ASN A 47 1.88 -13.38 -10.91
N SER A 48 0.59 -13.23 -10.61
CA SER A 48 0.04 -12.18 -9.75
C SER A 48 -0.90 -12.72 -8.68
N ILE A 49 -1.11 -11.92 -7.64
CA ILE A 49 -1.96 -12.25 -6.49
C ILE A 49 -2.64 -10.98 -5.97
N THR A 50 -3.91 -11.10 -5.57
CA THR A 50 -4.66 -10.01 -4.95
C THR A 50 -4.39 -9.92 -3.44
N LEU A 51 -4.62 -8.77 -2.84
CA LEU A 51 -4.56 -8.62 -1.37
C LEU A 51 -5.61 -9.49 -0.68
N GLU A 52 -6.79 -9.62 -1.27
CA GLU A 52 -7.84 -10.50 -0.77
C GLU A 52 -7.33 -11.92 -0.60
N THR A 53 -6.76 -12.50 -1.65
CA THR A 53 -6.24 -13.87 -1.63
C THR A 53 -5.12 -14.04 -0.61
N ILE A 54 -4.21 -13.06 -0.49
CA ILE A 54 -3.15 -13.09 0.53
C ILE A 54 -3.76 -13.14 1.92
N ILE A 55 -4.68 -12.22 2.23
CA ILE A 55 -5.25 -12.08 3.57
C ILE A 55 -6.20 -13.23 3.90
N GLU A 56 -6.96 -13.73 2.95
CA GLU A 56 -7.81 -14.92 3.14
C GLU A 56 -7.00 -16.19 3.41
N SER A 57 -5.76 -16.26 2.92
CA SER A 57 -4.85 -17.36 3.25
C SER A 57 -4.34 -17.37 4.70
N LEU A 58 -4.54 -16.26 5.44
CA LEU A 58 -4.18 -16.14 6.84
C LEU A 58 -5.25 -16.80 7.72
N GLN A 59 -4.85 -17.77 8.53
CA GLN A 59 -5.78 -18.49 9.41
C GLN A 59 -6.40 -17.64 10.53
N ASN A 60 -5.69 -16.59 10.97
CA ASN A 60 -6.16 -15.60 11.94
C ASN A 60 -6.00 -14.21 11.34
N ASN A 61 -7.12 -13.58 10.97
CA ASN A 61 -7.16 -12.32 10.21
C ASN A 61 -7.39 -11.09 11.12
N GLU A 62 -7.02 -11.13 12.38
CA GLU A 62 -7.18 -10.02 13.31
C GLU A 62 -5.87 -9.25 13.47
N ASN A 63 -5.98 -7.92 13.66
CA ASN A 63 -4.84 -7.03 13.92
C ASN A 63 -3.77 -7.05 12.82
N LEU A 64 -4.19 -6.95 11.57
CA LEU A 64 -3.29 -6.95 10.43
C LEU A 64 -2.65 -5.58 10.23
N SER A 65 -1.36 -5.57 9.92
CA SER A 65 -0.64 -4.40 9.42
C SER A 65 -0.20 -4.64 7.98
N LEU A 66 -0.37 -3.64 7.14
CA LEU A 66 -0.06 -3.70 5.72
C LEU A 66 0.97 -2.63 5.35
N LYS A 67 2.06 -3.01 4.70
CA LYS A 67 2.91 -2.08 3.95
C LYS A 67 2.77 -2.37 2.47
N ILE A 68 2.50 -1.34 1.67
CA ILE A 68 2.41 -1.41 0.20
C ILE A 68 3.41 -0.43 -0.41
N ASP A 69 4.19 -0.94 -1.36
CA ASP A 69 5.09 -0.21 -2.23
C ASP A 69 5.29 -1.09 -3.47
N ILE A 70 4.48 -0.85 -4.51
CA ILE A 70 4.33 -1.74 -5.68
C ILE A 70 4.42 -1.00 -7.00
N GLU A 71 5.17 0.12 -6.99
CA GLU A 71 5.63 0.84 -8.18
C GLU A 71 4.50 1.22 -9.16
N GLY A 72 3.43 1.84 -8.62
CA GLY A 72 2.32 2.40 -9.41
C GLY A 72 1.08 1.53 -9.52
N TRP A 73 1.07 0.33 -8.89
CA TRP A 73 -0.11 -0.55 -8.84
C TRP A 73 -0.96 -0.35 -7.57
N GLU A 74 -0.64 0.62 -6.73
CA GLU A 74 -1.34 0.90 -5.48
C GLU A 74 -2.82 1.22 -5.72
N PHE A 75 -3.12 2.10 -6.69
CA PHE A 75 -4.50 2.50 -6.98
C PHE A 75 -5.36 1.37 -7.56
N PRO A 76 -4.90 0.50 -8.48
CA PRO A 76 -5.62 -0.70 -8.88
C PRO A 76 -5.98 -1.60 -7.71
N VAL A 77 -5.03 -1.84 -6.81
CA VAL A 77 -5.22 -2.65 -5.61
C VAL A 77 -6.21 -1.98 -4.65
N LEU A 78 -6.05 -0.68 -4.35
CA LEU A 78 -6.97 0.07 -3.48
C LEU A 78 -8.40 0.14 -4.03
N LYS A 79 -8.55 0.24 -5.35
CA LYS A 79 -9.87 0.21 -5.99
C LYS A 79 -10.58 -1.10 -5.73
N LYS A 80 -9.86 -2.22 -5.77
CA LYS A 80 -10.41 -3.58 -5.61
C LYS A 80 -10.62 -3.98 -4.16
N ILE A 81 -9.74 -3.58 -3.24
CA ILE A 81 -9.81 -4.00 -1.83
C ILE A 81 -11.24 -3.81 -1.27
N SER A 82 -11.76 -4.84 -0.61
CA SER A 82 -13.11 -4.77 -0.04
C SER A 82 -13.15 -3.95 1.25
N ASP A 83 -14.31 -3.37 1.55
CA ASP A 83 -14.54 -2.66 2.82
C ASP A 83 -14.32 -3.59 4.03
N ASN A 84 -14.69 -4.87 3.89
CA ASN A 84 -14.50 -5.86 4.94
C ASN A 84 -13.01 -6.12 5.22
N LEU A 85 -12.19 -6.11 4.19
CA LEU A 85 -10.76 -6.29 4.33
C LEU A 85 -10.12 -5.06 4.94
N LEU A 86 -10.50 -3.85 4.51
CA LEU A 86 -10.02 -2.60 5.11
C LEU A 86 -10.28 -2.55 6.63
N LYS A 87 -11.45 -3.00 7.07
CA LYS A 87 -11.79 -3.07 8.51
C LYS A 87 -10.91 -4.00 9.33
N LYS A 88 -10.20 -4.95 8.71
CA LYS A 88 -9.27 -5.87 9.39
C LYS A 88 -7.86 -5.28 9.55
N LEU A 89 -7.54 -4.22 8.80
CA LEU A 89 -6.24 -3.58 8.83
C LEU A 89 -6.19 -2.54 9.95
N GLU A 90 -5.28 -2.72 10.91
CA GLU A 90 -5.05 -1.76 12.01
C GLU A 90 -4.11 -0.64 11.58
N LEU A 91 -3.14 -0.95 10.73
CA LEU A 91 -2.13 -0.03 10.23
C LEU A 91 -1.93 -0.25 8.73
N ILE A 92 -1.88 0.84 7.98
CA ILE A 92 -1.53 0.83 6.55
C ILE A 92 -0.41 1.84 6.34
N VAL A 93 0.74 1.37 5.85
CA VAL A 93 1.82 2.19 5.33
C VAL A 93 1.84 2.00 3.82
N ILE A 94 1.64 3.05 3.07
CA ILE A 94 1.55 2.97 1.61
C ILE A 94 2.40 4.03 0.95
N GLU A 95 3.27 3.61 0.04
CA GLU A 95 3.96 4.50 -0.88
C GLU A 95 3.12 4.64 -2.14
N LEU A 96 2.55 5.83 -2.36
CA LEU A 96 1.73 6.12 -3.53
C LEU A 96 2.56 6.73 -4.63
N HIS A 97 2.56 6.08 -5.78
CA HIS A 97 3.21 6.56 -6.99
C HIS A 97 2.23 7.32 -7.87
N CYS A 98 2.73 8.34 -8.59
CA CYS A 98 1.95 9.04 -9.62
C CYS A 98 0.64 9.65 -9.11
N ILE A 99 0.63 10.28 -7.94
CA ILE A 99 -0.57 10.93 -7.40
C ILE A 99 -1.04 12.05 -8.34
N GLY A 100 -0.11 12.82 -8.91
CA GLY A 100 -0.39 13.84 -9.90
C GLY A 100 -0.46 13.31 -11.33
N ASN A 101 -1.01 14.11 -12.25
CA ASN A 101 -1.03 13.85 -13.70
C ASN A 101 0.33 14.21 -14.32
N HIS A 102 1.39 13.53 -13.92
CA HIS A 102 2.71 13.71 -14.53
C HIS A 102 2.78 12.87 -15.80
N GLY A 103 2.79 13.49 -16.96
CA GLY A 103 3.15 12.80 -18.19
C GLY A 103 4.59 12.29 -18.09
N ASP A 104 4.80 11.03 -18.39
CA ASP A 104 6.03 10.33 -18.86
C ASP A 104 7.40 10.66 -18.25
N ARG A 105 7.54 11.35 -17.13
CA ARG A 105 8.83 11.80 -16.58
C ARG A 105 9.34 11.01 -15.38
N GLY A 106 8.90 9.81 -15.17
CA GLY A 106 9.43 8.95 -14.12
C GLY A 106 9.51 7.52 -14.62
N GLY A 107 10.69 6.94 -14.64
CA GLY A 107 10.97 5.62 -15.19
C GLY A 107 10.36 4.42 -14.43
N GLY A 108 9.27 4.60 -13.70
CA GLY A 108 8.51 3.54 -13.07
C GLY A 108 7.23 3.24 -13.85
N ASP A 109 6.72 2.03 -13.73
CA ASP A 109 5.41 1.64 -14.26
C ASP A 109 4.33 2.47 -13.54
N GLN A 110 3.76 3.45 -14.25
CA GLN A 110 2.79 4.40 -13.67
C GLN A 110 1.46 3.73 -13.28
N GLY A 111 1.37 2.41 -13.43
CA GLY A 111 0.14 1.67 -13.23
C GLY A 111 -0.97 2.06 -14.22
N PRO A 112 -2.03 1.27 -14.31
CA PRO A 112 -3.08 1.47 -15.30
C PRO A 112 -4.06 2.61 -14.96
N ILE A 113 -4.11 3.12 -13.71
CA ILE A 113 -5.06 4.15 -13.30
C ILE A 113 -4.44 5.53 -13.42
N LYS A 114 -4.82 6.26 -14.48
CA LYS A 114 -4.41 7.65 -14.72
C LYS A 114 -5.47 8.68 -14.29
N ASP A 115 -6.73 8.28 -14.15
CA ASP A 115 -7.84 9.16 -13.81
C ASP A 115 -7.71 9.68 -12.35
N PRO A 116 -7.59 11.00 -12.13
CA PRO A 116 -7.46 11.58 -10.80
C PRO A 116 -8.71 11.35 -9.92
N PHE A 117 -9.89 11.26 -10.51
CA PHE A 117 -11.11 10.99 -9.75
C PHE A 117 -11.10 9.59 -9.16
N ILE A 118 -10.61 8.59 -9.90
CA ILE A 118 -10.48 7.23 -9.38
C ILE A 118 -9.45 7.20 -8.25
N LYS A 119 -8.34 7.92 -8.38
CA LYS A 119 -7.34 8.04 -7.32
C LYS A 119 -7.93 8.67 -6.05
N LEU A 120 -8.68 9.76 -6.21
CA LEU A 120 -9.39 10.40 -5.09
C LEU A 120 -10.36 9.44 -4.41
N GLN A 121 -11.19 8.71 -5.16
CA GLN A 121 -12.11 7.70 -4.62
C GLN A 121 -11.37 6.61 -3.82
N CYS A 122 -10.18 6.19 -4.26
CA CYS A 122 -9.35 5.25 -3.50
C CYS A 122 -8.91 5.84 -2.14
N MET A 123 -8.53 7.13 -2.12
CA MET A 123 -8.14 7.82 -0.89
C MET A 123 -9.34 8.03 0.06
N GLU A 124 -10.49 8.41 -0.47
CA GLU A 124 -11.74 8.51 0.29
C GLU A 124 -12.13 7.17 0.90
N LYS A 125 -11.96 6.08 0.15
CA LYS A 125 -12.24 4.73 0.64
C LYS A 125 -11.34 4.34 1.82
N LEU A 126 -10.05 4.67 1.79
CA LEU A 126 -9.15 4.50 2.94
C LEU A 126 -9.62 5.35 4.12
N SER A 127 -9.90 6.63 3.88
CA SER A 127 -10.33 7.60 4.90
C SER A 127 -11.66 7.27 5.55
N LYS A 128 -12.46 6.40 4.96
CA LYS A 128 -13.70 5.90 5.56
C LYS A 128 -13.46 5.08 6.83
N TYR A 129 -12.37 4.32 6.88
CA TYR A 129 -12.07 3.39 7.97
C TYR A 129 -10.80 3.73 8.75
N HIS A 130 -9.95 4.61 8.20
CA HIS A 130 -8.65 4.93 8.76
C HIS A 130 -8.42 6.43 8.81
N ASP A 131 -7.68 6.88 9.82
CA ASP A 131 -7.21 8.24 9.94
C ASP A 131 -5.79 8.34 9.40
N LEU A 132 -5.55 9.33 8.54
CA LEU A 132 -4.22 9.65 8.04
C LEU A 132 -3.43 10.36 9.15
N ILE A 133 -2.35 9.73 9.63
CA ILE A 133 -1.55 10.24 10.75
C ILE A 133 -0.17 10.74 10.33
N HIS A 134 0.32 10.33 9.16
CA HIS A 134 1.63 10.75 8.67
C HIS A 134 1.66 10.86 7.15
N ILE A 135 2.34 11.91 6.67
CA ILE A 135 2.63 12.15 5.25
C ILE A 135 4.11 12.45 5.13
N SER A 136 4.83 11.69 4.32
CA SER A 136 6.24 11.92 4.01
C SER A 136 6.47 11.92 2.50
N PRO A 137 6.90 13.06 1.92
CA PRO A 137 7.30 13.06 0.51
C PRO A 137 8.57 12.22 0.35
N ASN A 138 8.62 11.40 -0.69
CA ASN A 138 9.83 10.69 -1.04
C ASN A 138 10.85 11.70 -1.60
N LYS A 139 11.94 11.93 -0.86
CA LYS A 139 12.96 12.94 -1.18
C LYS A 139 13.79 12.60 -2.43
N ILE A 140 13.81 11.33 -2.81
CA ILE A 140 14.64 10.84 -3.93
C ILE A 140 13.96 11.14 -5.29
N VAL A 141 12.64 11.18 -5.33
CA VAL A 141 11.85 11.35 -6.56
C VAL A 141 10.98 12.61 -6.49
N SER A 142 11.50 13.70 -5.92
CA SER A 142 10.79 14.96 -5.81
C SER A 142 10.78 15.74 -7.15
N SER A 143 10.07 15.26 -8.15
CA SER A 143 9.61 16.10 -9.24
C SER A 143 8.33 16.80 -8.79
N LEU A 144 8.45 18.05 -8.43
CA LEU A 144 7.31 18.91 -8.12
C LEU A 144 6.46 19.10 -9.37
N ASP A 145 5.17 18.75 -9.34
CA ASP A 145 4.26 19.08 -10.42
C ASP A 145 3.86 20.55 -10.35
N LEU A 146 4.58 21.37 -11.10
CA LEU A 146 4.27 22.79 -11.21
C LEU A 146 2.99 23.08 -12.04
N LYS A 147 2.42 22.09 -12.72
CA LYS A 147 1.21 22.30 -13.56
C LYS A 147 -0.05 22.49 -12.73
N LEU A 148 -0.09 21.98 -11.51
CA LEU A 148 -1.22 22.18 -10.59
C LEU A 148 -1.09 23.47 -9.77
N GLY A 149 -0.05 24.28 -9.98
CA GLY A 149 0.21 25.50 -9.20
C GLY A 149 0.69 25.23 -7.76
N TYR A 150 0.79 23.97 -7.35
CA TYR A 150 1.29 23.55 -6.03
C TYR A 150 2.39 22.50 -6.21
N PRO A 151 3.48 22.60 -5.43
CA PRO A 151 4.51 21.58 -5.43
C PRO A 151 3.96 20.32 -4.74
N PHE A 152 3.56 19.33 -5.54
CA PHE A 152 3.13 18.03 -5.02
C PHE A 152 4.19 16.97 -5.34
N PRO A 153 4.62 16.15 -4.37
CA PRO A 153 5.60 15.12 -4.63
C PRO A 153 5.02 14.06 -5.58
N TYR A 154 5.87 13.57 -6.50
CA TYR A 154 5.50 12.50 -7.41
C TYR A 154 5.21 11.18 -6.67
N VAL A 155 5.98 10.94 -5.61
CA VAL A 155 5.84 9.79 -4.72
C VAL A 155 5.68 10.29 -3.29
N VAL A 156 4.71 9.75 -2.57
CA VAL A 156 4.45 10.08 -1.17
C VAL A 156 4.19 8.82 -0.36
N GLU A 157 4.83 8.73 0.80
CA GLU A 157 4.50 7.72 1.79
C GLU A 157 3.42 8.26 2.75
N LEU A 158 2.39 7.48 2.93
CA LEU A 158 1.27 7.78 3.81
C LEU A 158 1.13 6.69 4.87
N THR A 159 0.87 7.11 6.11
CA THR A 159 0.56 6.16 7.19
C THR A 159 -0.85 6.41 7.70
N TYR A 160 -1.64 5.36 7.70
CA TYR A 160 -3.00 5.35 8.19
C TYR A 160 -3.14 4.41 9.38
N VAL A 161 -3.93 4.80 10.37
CA VAL A 161 -4.35 3.94 11.48
C VAL A 161 -5.86 3.76 11.46
N LYS A 162 -6.33 2.59 11.86
CA LYS A 162 -7.75 2.29 11.95
C LYS A 162 -8.44 3.24 12.91
N LYS A 163 -9.58 3.78 12.50
CA LYS A 163 -10.43 4.60 13.36
C LYS A 163 -10.93 3.81 14.55
N MET A 164 -10.76 4.35 15.75
CA MET A 164 -11.24 3.74 17.00
C MET A 164 -12.76 3.82 17.13
N ILE A 165 -13.39 4.78 16.46
CA ILE A 165 -14.84 5.01 16.44
C ILE A 165 -15.25 5.13 14.98
N PRO A 166 -16.12 4.23 14.44
CA PRO A 166 -16.63 4.41 13.10
C PRO A 166 -17.48 5.69 13.05
N ASP A 167 -17.12 6.57 12.14
CA ASP A 167 -17.79 7.80 11.70
C ASP A 167 -18.93 8.32 12.58
N ARG A 168 -18.65 9.36 13.38
CA ARG A 168 -19.66 10.41 13.53
C ARG A 168 -19.73 11.13 12.19
N PRO A 169 -20.93 11.21 11.54
CA PRO A 169 -21.06 12.05 10.36
C PRO A 169 -20.59 13.45 10.76
N TYR A 170 -19.61 14.00 10.03
CA TYR A 170 -19.26 15.40 10.16
C TYR A 170 -20.51 16.17 9.75
N ASN A 171 -21.26 16.66 10.74
CA ASN A 171 -22.28 17.67 10.52
C ASN A 171 -21.53 18.97 10.19
N LEU A 172 -21.36 19.22 8.89
CA LEU A 172 -20.99 20.54 8.37
C LEU A 172 -22.19 21.47 8.43
#